data_004c7aeaa58e7c4404e7dd6f510052e3
#
_entry.id   004c7aeaa58e7c4404e7dd6f510052e3
#
_cell.length_a   1.000
_cell.length_b   1.000
_cell.length_c   1.000
_cell.angle_alpha   90.00
_cell.angle_beta   90.00
_cell.angle_gamma   90.00
#
_symmetry.space_group_name_H-M   'P 1'
#
loop_
_entity.id
_entity.type
_entity.pdbx_description
1 polymer ?
#
loop_
_entity_poly.entity_id
_entity_poly.type
_entity_poly.pdbx_seq_one_letter_code
_entity_poly.pdbx_strand_id
1 'polypeptide(L)'
;FGIAVTATIIGKLLDPYSGQRLIKIVLGLTLLTIIITIVSTFKIEQGLSSINSNIDKSQSFISGLRIIWANSQTKRFTIFVFLSMTAYFMQELILEPYAGIVFSFTPGQSTSLSGIQNGGVFLGMLSVGIACTGFKFGALKNWVWAGCMGSCISLILIALAGQSPDLVPLAPLVFGLGLFNGMFAVAAIGSMMSLANQNNDNRTGTRMGLWGAAQAIAAGFGGLLGTILVDVLRLIDFSHADAYGSVFIFEAALFALAASIATKSITNAYNGTTQMVGE
;
A
#
# COMPACT_ATOMS: atom_id res chain seq x y z
N PHE A 1 -7.21 -10.97 -1.36
CA PHE A 1 -8.51 -11.66 -1.50
C PHE A 1 -9.25 -11.74 -0.16
N GLY A 2 -8.61 -12.27 0.91
CA GLY A 2 -9.25 -12.41 2.23
C GLY A 2 -9.87 -11.11 2.77
N ILE A 3 -9.13 -10.00 2.72
CA ILE A 3 -9.62 -8.68 3.18
C ILE A 3 -10.87 -8.26 2.38
N ALA A 4 -10.85 -8.39 1.05
CA ALA A 4 -11.97 -8.00 0.20
C ALA A 4 -13.25 -8.80 0.53
N VAL A 5 -13.13 -10.12 0.66
CA VAL A 5 -14.25 -11.00 1.00
C VAL A 5 -14.78 -10.69 2.40
N THR A 6 -13.89 -10.59 3.39
CA THR A 6 -14.27 -10.32 4.78
C THR A 6 -14.95 -8.96 4.92
N ALA A 7 -14.39 -7.89 4.35
CA ALA A 7 -14.98 -6.55 4.42
C ALA A 7 -16.36 -6.48 3.75
N THR A 8 -16.52 -7.14 2.60
CA THR A 8 -17.81 -7.17 1.91
C THR A 8 -18.88 -7.94 2.71
N ILE A 9 -18.51 -9.08 3.31
CA ILE A 9 -19.44 -9.88 4.13
C ILE A 9 -19.80 -9.11 5.39
N ILE A 10 -18.82 -8.55 6.11
CA ILE A 10 -19.05 -7.80 7.34
C ILE A 10 -19.88 -6.55 7.07
N GLY A 11 -19.59 -5.81 5.99
CA GLY A 11 -20.36 -4.64 5.61
C GLY A 11 -21.85 -4.97 5.45
N LYS A 12 -22.18 -6.06 4.77
CA LYS A 12 -23.58 -6.55 4.64
C LYS A 12 -24.19 -7.00 5.95
N LEU A 13 -23.41 -7.64 6.81
CA LEU A 13 -23.87 -8.11 8.12
C LEU A 13 -24.11 -6.95 9.11
N LEU A 14 -23.48 -5.79 8.90
CA LEU A 14 -23.67 -4.60 9.73
C LEU A 14 -24.95 -3.81 9.41
N ASP A 15 -25.59 -4.05 8.28
CA ASP A 15 -26.86 -3.41 7.94
C ASP A 15 -28.07 -4.23 8.44
N PRO A 16 -29.05 -3.60 9.15
CA PRO A 16 -29.00 -2.25 9.74
C PRO A 16 -28.04 -2.17 10.94
N TYR A 17 -27.33 -1.04 11.06
CA TYR A 17 -26.31 -0.85 12.10
C TYR A 17 -26.90 -0.86 13.51
N SER A 18 -26.26 -1.61 14.41
CA SER A 18 -26.45 -1.49 15.86
C SER A 18 -25.16 -1.84 16.61
N GLY A 19 -24.89 -1.14 17.75
CA GLY A 19 -23.69 -1.39 18.54
C GLY A 19 -23.59 -2.84 19.05
N GLN A 20 -24.73 -3.45 19.42
CA GLN A 20 -24.75 -4.86 19.84
C GLN A 20 -24.43 -5.82 18.69
N ARG A 21 -24.88 -5.51 17.46
CA ARG A 21 -24.59 -6.29 16.27
C ARG A 21 -23.10 -6.20 15.92
N LEU A 22 -22.53 -5.01 15.99
CA LEU A 22 -21.08 -4.79 15.77
C LEU A 22 -20.26 -5.66 16.74
N ILE A 23 -20.56 -5.60 18.05
CA ILE A 23 -19.84 -6.39 19.05
C ILE A 23 -19.90 -7.90 18.76
N LYS A 24 -21.10 -8.42 18.42
CA LYS A 24 -21.27 -9.84 18.10
C LYS A 24 -20.45 -10.26 16.88
N ILE A 25 -20.45 -9.45 15.82
CA ILE A 25 -19.70 -9.72 14.59
C ILE A 25 -18.19 -9.69 14.87
N VAL A 26 -17.70 -8.67 15.59
CA VAL A 26 -16.27 -8.56 15.93
C VAL A 26 -15.83 -9.72 16.81
N LEU A 27 -16.60 -10.11 17.83
CA LEU A 27 -16.28 -11.26 18.67
C LEU A 27 -16.26 -12.57 17.86
N GLY A 28 -17.22 -12.78 16.98
CA GLY A 28 -17.27 -13.96 16.12
C GLY A 28 -16.06 -14.04 15.19
N LEU A 29 -15.69 -12.90 14.57
CA LEU A 29 -14.51 -12.81 13.70
C LEU A 29 -13.21 -13.07 14.48
N THR A 30 -13.08 -12.50 15.68
CA THR A 30 -11.91 -12.70 16.54
C THR A 30 -11.74 -14.16 16.92
N LEU A 31 -12.82 -14.83 17.33
CA LEU A 31 -12.79 -16.26 17.66
C LEU A 31 -12.39 -17.10 16.43
N LEU A 32 -12.96 -16.81 15.27
CA LEU A 32 -12.61 -17.49 14.02
C LEU A 32 -11.12 -17.32 13.68
N THR A 33 -10.61 -16.09 13.80
CA THR A 33 -9.20 -15.79 13.53
C THR A 33 -8.28 -16.54 14.50
N ILE A 34 -8.61 -16.58 15.79
CA ILE A 34 -7.84 -17.33 16.79
C ILE A 34 -7.80 -18.83 16.43
N ILE A 35 -8.95 -19.43 16.09
CA ILE A 35 -9.02 -20.85 15.72
C ILE A 35 -8.17 -21.12 14.49
N ILE A 36 -8.31 -20.32 13.42
CA ILE A 36 -7.53 -20.47 12.19
C ILE A 36 -6.03 -20.34 12.49
N THR A 37 -5.63 -19.37 13.30
CA THR A 37 -4.23 -19.16 13.68
C THR A 37 -3.68 -20.37 14.42
N ILE A 38 -4.39 -20.87 15.44
CA ILE A 38 -3.95 -22.04 16.22
C ILE A 38 -3.81 -23.28 15.31
N VAL A 39 -4.81 -23.53 14.45
CA VAL A 39 -4.78 -24.68 13.53
C VAL A 39 -3.64 -24.56 12.52
N SER A 40 -3.41 -23.35 11.97
CA SER A 40 -2.39 -23.12 10.94
C SER A 40 -0.97 -23.14 11.51
N THR A 41 -0.77 -22.74 12.79
CA THR A 41 0.54 -22.75 13.43
C THR A 41 0.88 -24.08 14.13
N PHE A 42 -0.12 -24.96 14.26
CA PHE A 42 0.08 -26.24 14.93
C PHE A 42 1.11 -27.11 14.19
N LYS A 43 2.20 -27.43 14.84
CA LYS A 43 3.32 -28.27 14.32
C LYS A 43 4.20 -27.63 13.22
N ILE A 44 4.13 -26.34 12.93
CA ILE A 44 5.01 -25.72 11.91
C ILE A 44 6.49 -25.90 12.22
N GLU A 45 6.88 -25.89 13.51
CA GLU A 45 8.29 -26.00 13.92
C GLU A 45 8.78 -27.44 14.13
N GLN A 46 7.90 -28.44 14.00
CA GLN A 46 8.30 -29.84 14.14
C GLN A 46 9.08 -30.30 12.91
N GLY A 47 10.40 -30.21 12.97
CA GLY A 47 11.31 -30.66 11.89
C GLY A 47 12.36 -29.66 11.44
N LEU A 48 12.34 -28.44 11.96
CA LEU A 48 13.45 -27.51 11.78
C LEU A 48 14.61 -27.92 12.70
N SER A 49 15.46 -28.85 12.21
CA SER A 49 16.78 -29.02 12.77
C SER A 49 17.47 -27.68 12.82
N SER A 50 18.08 -27.33 13.96
CA SER A 50 18.87 -26.12 14.10
C SER A 50 19.93 -26.11 12.99
N ILE A 51 19.70 -25.38 11.92
CA ILE A 51 20.74 -25.02 10.99
C ILE A 51 21.67 -24.16 11.81
N ASN A 52 22.83 -24.75 12.22
CA ASN A 52 23.95 -24.01 12.77
C ASN A 52 24.38 -23.00 11.69
N SER A 53 23.68 -21.83 11.65
CA SER A 53 24.21 -20.71 10.95
C SER A 53 25.46 -20.29 11.71
N ASN A 54 26.62 -20.60 11.15
CA ASN A 54 27.83 -19.84 11.44
C ASN A 54 27.47 -18.39 11.09
N ILE A 55 27.01 -17.69 12.11
CA ILE A 55 26.78 -16.24 12.04
C ILE A 55 28.19 -15.67 12.01
N ASP A 56 28.70 -15.48 10.78
CA ASP A 56 29.86 -14.64 10.56
C ASP A 56 29.63 -13.35 11.35
N LYS A 57 30.63 -13.02 12.21
CA LYS A 57 30.59 -11.91 13.16
C LYS A 57 29.96 -10.69 12.48
N SER A 58 28.73 -10.43 12.82
CA SER A 58 27.89 -9.44 12.19
C SER A 58 28.57 -8.09 12.24
N GLN A 59 28.93 -7.57 11.09
CA GLN A 59 29.12 -6.13 10.95
C GLN A 59 27.90 -5.45 11.59
N SER A 60 28.12 -4.52 12.51
CA SER A 60 27.05 -3.84 13.23
C SER A 60 25.95 -3.44 12.22
N PHE A 61 24.68 -3.72 12.54
CA PHE A 61 23.53 -3.36 11.72
C PHE A 61 23.60 -1.90 11.25
N ILE A 62 24.06 -1.01 12.14
CA ILE A 62 24.22 0.43 11.87
C ILE A 62 25.28 0.67 10.78
N SER A 63 26.40 -0.05 10.77
CA SER A 63 27.42 0.06 9.73
C SER A 63 26.91 -0.43 8.38
N GLY A 64 26.16 -1.54 8.37
CA GLY A 64 25.48 -2.05 7.18
C GLY A 64 24.45 -1.05 6.63
N LEU A 65 23.64 -0.44 7.48
CA LEU A 65 22.68 0.58 7.13
C LEU A 65 23.34 1.82 6.52
N ARG A 66 24.46 2.29 7.12
CA ARG A 66 25.22 3.45 6.59
C ARG A 66 25.76 3.21 5.18
N ILE A 67 26.29 2.01 4.92
CA ILE A 67 26.81 1.64 3.60
C ILE A 67 25.68 1.57 2.58
N ILE A 68 24.54 0.99 2.93
CA ILE A 68 23.36 0.89 2.07
C ILE A 68 22.79 2.28 1.77
N TRP A 69 22.71 3.16 2.78
CA TRP A 69 22.24 4.54 2.62
C TRP A 69 23.16 5.41 1.78
N ALA A 70 24.46 5.11 1.74
CA ALA A 70 25.42 5.78 0.86
C ALA A 70 25.18 5.46 -0.64
N ASN A 71 24.52 4.32 -0.93
CA ASN A 71 24.15 3.98 -2.30
C ASN A 71 22.99 4.86 -2.77
N SER A 72 23.25 5.71 -3.77
CA SER A 72 22.28 6.67 -4.31
C SER A 72 20.99 6.01 -4.83
N GLN A 73 21.09 4.81 -5.40
CA GLN A 73 19.96 4.05 -5.94
C GLN A 73 19.06 3.54 -4.81
N THR A 74 19.65 2.91 -3.80
CA THR A 74 18.92 2.41 -2.63
C THR A 74 18.25 3.55 -1.87
N LYS A 75 18.94 4.69 -1.70
CA LYS A 75 18.39 5.88 -1.06
C LYS A 75 17.15 6.41 -1.81
N ARG A 76 17.24 6.56 -3.14
CA ARG A 76 16.12 7.03 -3.96
C ARG A 76 14.93 6.07 -3.90
N PHE A 77 15.21 4.77 -3.94
CA PHE A 77 14.16 3.76 -3.85
C PHE A 77 13.50 3.75 -2.46
N THR A 78 14.27 3.94 -1.38
CA THR A 78 13.72 4.09 -0.02
C THR A 78 12.82 5.31 0.11
N ILE A 79 13.23 6.46 -0.47
CA ILE A 79 12.39 7.67 -0.50
C ILE A 79 11.10 7.43 -1.30
N PHE A 80 11.20 6.75 -2.45
CA PHE A 80 10.03 6.36 -3.23
C PHE A 80 9.06 5.49 -2.40
N VAL A 81 9.57 4.44 -1.73
CA VAL A 81 8.74 3.56 -0.86
C VAL A 81 8.10 4.38 0.26
N PHE A 82 8.85 5.24 0.92
CA PHE A 82 8.32 6.07 1.99
C PHE A 82 7.19 6.99 1.52
N LEU A 83 7.41 7.74 0.43
CA LEU A 83 6.40 8.67 -0.09
C LEU A 83 5.14 7.97 -0.58
N SER A 84 5.29 6.91 -1.36
CA SER A 84 4.15 6.17 -1.90
C SER A 84 3.35 5.45 -0.82
N MET A 85 4.02 4.90 0.20
CA MET A 85 3.35 4.27 1.33
C MET A 85 2.69 5.29 2.26
N THR A 86 3.31 6.47 2.45
CA THR A 86 2.66 7.56 3.19
C THR A 86 1.34 7.94 2.52
N ALA A 87 1.31 8.17 1.20
CA ALA A 87 0.09 8.47 0.47
C ALA A 87 -0.93 7.33 0.58
N TYR A 88 -0.49 6.07 0.44
CA TYR A 88 -1.36 4.91 0.57
C TYR A 88 -2.05 4.83 1.94
N PHE A 89 -1.30 4.99 3.03
CA PHE A 89 -1.85 4.89 4.39
C PHE A 89 -2.65 6.12 4.82
N MET A 90 -2.38 7.29 4.23
CA MET A 90 -3.24 8.47 4.42
C MET A 90 -4.66 8.19 3.91
N GLN A 91 -4.80 7.77 2.66
CA GLN A 91 -6.10 7.48 2.07
C GLN A 91 -6.87 6.37 2.81
N GLU A 92 -6.16 5.34 3.29
CA GLU A 92 -6.78 4.19 3.96
C GLU A 92 -7.54 4.62 5.22
N LEU A 93 -7.00 5.59 5.97
CA LEU A 93 -7.63 6.09 7.19
C LEU A 93 -8.73 7.12 6.94
N ILE A 94 -8.66 7.91 5.87
CA ILE A 94 -9.62 9.00 5.65
C ILE A 94 -10.77 8.62 4.70
N LEU A 95 -10.63 7.54 3.94
CA LEU A 95 -11.63 7.17 2.92
C LEU A 95 -12.97 6.73 3.53
N GLU A 96 -12.97 5.96 4.60
CA GLU A 96 -14.21 5.55 5.28
C GLU A 96 -14.94 6.73 5.92
N PRO A 97 -14.30 7.60 6.73
CA PRO A 97 -14.92 8.82 7.24
C PRO A 97 -15.43 9.74 6.12
N TYR A 98 -14.68 9.87 5.03
CA TYR A 98 -15.10 10.64 3.86
C TYR A 98 -16.41 10.11 3.26
N ALA A 99 -16.49 8.79 3.04
CA ALA A 99 -17.71 8.17 2.53
C ALA A 99 -18.91 8.37 3.47
N GLY A 100 -18.70 8.29 4.78
CA GLY A 100 -19.75 8.51 5.78
C GLY A 100 -20.22 9.97 5.86
N ILE A 101 -19.28 10.92 5.88
CA ILE A 101 -19.57 12.34 6.15
C ILE A 101 -20.04 13.05 4.87
N VAL A 102 -19.39 12.82 3.72
CA VAL A 102 -19.67 13.54 2.47
C VAL A 102 -20.75 12.84 1.64
N PHE A 103 -20.74 11.49 1.60
CA PHE A 103 -21.72 10.71 0.82
C PHE A 103 -22.85 10.11 1.68
N SER A 104 -22.85 10.38 2.99
CA SER A 104 -23.87 9.88 3.92
C SER A 104 -23.99 8.34 3.94
N PHE A 105 -22.89 7.62 3.72
CA PHE A 105 -22.86 6.17 3.77
C PHE A 105 -23.06 5.68 5.21
N THR A 106 -23.84 4.63 5.35
CA THR A 106 -23.92 3.90 6.63
C THR A 106 -22.59 3.16 6.91
N PRO A 107 -22.29 2.83 8.17
CA PRO A 107 -21.08 2.05 8.50
C PRO A 107 -20.98 0.73 7.72
N GLY A 108 -22.11 0.08 7.42
CA GLY A 108 -22.12 -1.12 6.57
C GLY A 108 -21.74 -0.83 5.14
N GLN A 109 -22.21 0.29 4.57
CA GLN A 109 -21.88 0.71 3.22
C GLN A 109 -20.42 1.14 3.10
N SER A 110 -19.87 1.89 4.07
CA SER A 110 -18.46 2.28 4.06
C SER A 110 -17.52 1.08 4.22
N THR A 111 -17.87 0.12 5.08
CA THR A 111 -17.11 -1.15 5.18
C THR A 111 -17.19 -1.97 3.89
N SER A 112 -18.34 -1.99 3.21
CA SER A 112 -18.48 -2.64 1.90
C SER A 112 -17.63 -1.94 0.83
N LEU A 113 -17.50 -0.61 0.91
CA LEU A 113 -16.64 0.18 0.02
C LEU A 113 -15.17 -0.22 0.17
N SER A 114 -14.70 -0.43 1.40
CA SER A 114 -13.35 -0.99 1.65
C SER A 114 -13.18 -2.38 1.04
N GLY A 115 -14.24 -3.19 1.05
CA GLY A 115 -14.26 -4.48 0.34
C GLY A 115 -14.09 -4.31 -1.18
N ILE A 116 -14.76 -3.34 -1.80
CA ILE A 116 -14.64 -3.01 -3.22
C ILE A 116 -13.23 -2.52 -3.55
N GLN A 117 -12.66 -1.65 -2.73
CA GLN A 117 -11.29 -1.17 -2.87
C GLN A 117 -10.29 -2.34 -2.86
N ASN A 118 -10.37 -3.22 -1.86
CA ASN A 118 -9.48 -4.37 -1.73
C ASN A 118 -9.71 -5.42 -2.84
N GLY A 119 -10.92 -5.51 -3.39
CA GLY A 119 -11.20 -6.26 -4.61
C GLY A 119 -10.45 -5.69 -5.81
N GLY A 120 -10.44 -4.37 -5.96
CA GLY A 120 -9.62 -3.67 -6.96
C GLY A 120 -8.13 -3.96 -6.77
N VAL A 121 -7.62 -3.84 -5.54
CA VAL A 121 -6.21 -4.16 -5.20
C VAL A 121 -5.85 -5.58 -5.63
N PHE A 122 -6.69 -6.57 -5.31
CA PHE A 122 -6.46 -7.96 -5.72
C PHE A 122 -6.37 -8.11 -7.25
N LEU A 123 -7.30 -7.51 -7.98
CA LEU A 123 -7.29 -7.56 -9.45
C LEU A 123 -6.08 -6.81 -10.04
N GLY A 124 -5.70 -5.69 -9.46
CA GLY A 124 -4.50 -4.96 -9.83
C GLY A 124 -3.22 -5.79 -9.64
N MET A 125 -3.09 -6.45 -8.50
CA MET A 125 -1.97 -7.37 -8.22
C MET A 125 -1.94 -8.52 -9.22
N LEU A 126 -3.10 -9.13 -9.49
CA LEU A 126 -3.22 -10.26 -10.40
C LEU A 126 -2.87 -9.85 -11.83
N SER A 127 -3.31 -8.68 -12.29
CA SER A 127 -3.04 -8.17 -13.63
C SER A 127 -1.54 -8.01 -13.89
N VAL A 128 -0.79 -7.41 -12.95
CA VAL A 128 0.66 -7.27 -13.06
C VAL A 128 1.37 -8.63 -12.95
N GLY A 129 0.92 -9.49 -12.04
CA GLY A 129 1.48 -10.83 -11.91
C GLY A 129 1.37 -11.63 -13.21
N ILE A 130 0.18 -11.65 -13.83
CA ILE A 130 -0.05 -12.33 -15.11
C ILE A 130 0.73 -11.66 -16.25
N ALA A 131 0.71 -10.32 -16.33
CA ALA A 131 1.39 -9.60 -17.39
C ALA A 131 2.91 -9.80 -17.35
N CYS A 132 3.54 -9.70 -16.18
CA CYS A 132 4.98 -9.82 -16.03
C CYS A 132 5.47 -11.27 -16.10
N THR A 133 4.73 -12.22 -15.53
CA THR A 133 5.16 -13.63 -15.43
C THR A 133 4.65 -14.46 -16.63
N GLY A 134 3.36 -14.29 -16.99
CA GLY A 134 2.74 -15.06 -18.08
C GLY A 134 3.13 -14.54 -19.46
N PHE A 135 2.86 -13.27 -19.71
CA PHE A 135 3.07 -12.66 -21.04
C PHE A 135 4.43 -11.99 -21.21
N LYS A 136 5.23 -11.89 -20.15
CA LYS A 136 6.51 -11.14 -20.13
C LYS A 136 6.36 -9.70 -20.68
N PHE A 137 5.19 -9.11 -20.47
CA PHE A 137 4.81 -7.81 -21.00
C PHE A 137 5.13 -6.68 -20.02
N GLY A 138 5.94 -5.75 -20.45
CA GLY A 138 6.27 -4.53 -19.73
C GLY A 138 7.34 -4.70 -18.63
N ALA A 139 8.17 -3.69 -18.47
CA ALA A 139 9.13 -3.63 -17.37
C ALA A 139 8.41 -3.22 -16.06
N LEU A 140 8.84 -3.75 -14.92
CA LEU A 140 8.28 -3.43 -13.59
C LEU A 140 8.19 -1.91 -13.35
N LYS A 141 9.16 -1.14 -13.85
CA LYS A 141 9.16 0.34 -13.76
C LYS A 141 7.91 0.98 -14.38
N ASN A 142 7.44 0.44 -15.51
CA ASN A 142 6.28 0.97 -16.20
C ASN A 142 4.99 0.68 -15.40
N TRP A 143 4.92 -0.48 -14.78
CA TRP A 143 3.82 -0.86 -13.90
C TRP A 143 3.79 -0.06 -12.60
N VAL A 144 4.97 0.23 -12.00
CA VAL A 144 5.07 1.16 -10.87
C VAL A 144 4.57 2.54 -11.26
N TRP A 145 5.03 3.06 -12.41
CA TRP A 145 4.62 4.37 -12.88
C TRP A 145 3.11 4.42 -13.18
N ALA A 146 2.59 3.44 -13.92
CA ALA A 146 1.17 3.37 -14.26
C ALA A 146 0.29 3.24 -13.00
N GLY A 147 0.70 2.42 -12.03
CA GLY A 147 0.00 2.29 -10.75
C GLY A 147 -0.02 3.60 -9.95
N CYS A 148 1.13 4.26 -9.78
CA CYS A 148 1.19 5.54 -9.06
C CYS A 148 0.40 6.65 -9.78
N MET A 149 0.52 6.76 -11.11
CA MET A 149 -0.24 7.77 -11.87
C MET A 149 -1.74 7.47 -11.91
N GLY A 150 -2.12 6.20 -12.02
CA GLY A 150 -3.51 5.79 -11.94
C GLY A 150 -4.11 6.08 -10.55
N SER A 151 -3.37 5.82 -9.46
CA SER A 151 -3.77 6.21 -8.11
C SER A 151 -3.91 7.72 -7.95
N CYS A 152 -2.96 8.49 -8.50
CA CYS A 152 -3.03 9.96 -8.53
C CYS A 152 -4.32 10.45 -9.22
N ILE A 153 -4.63 9.95 -10.41
CA ILE A 153 -5.84 10.32 -11.16
C ILE A 153 -7.11 9.90 -10.38
N SER A 154 -7.13 8.69 -9.82
CA SER A 154 -8.26 8.20 -9.04
C SER A 154 -8.53 9.07 -7.81
N LEU A 155 -7.48 9.51 -7.09
CA LEU A 155 -7.60 10.40 -5.93
C LEU A 155 -8.14 11.78 -6.33
N ILE A 156 -7.69 12.35 -7.45
CA ILE A 156 -8.24 13.61 -7.98
C ILE A 156 -9.73 13.45 -8.32
N LEU A 157 -10.10 12.34 -8.96
CA LEU A 157 -11.51 12.08 -9.29
C LEU A 157 -12.37 11.89 -8.02
N ILE A 158 -11.84 11.22 -6.98
CA ILE A 158 -12.52 11.07 -5.68
C ILE A 158 -12.69 12.44 -5.01
N ALA A 159 -11.68 13.30 -5.04
CA ALA A 159 -11.77 14.65 -4.51
C ALA A 159 -12.85 15.49 -5.24
N LEU A 160 -12.91 15.39 -6.57
CA LEU A 160 -13.92 16.07 -7.37
C LEU A 160 -15.33 15.50 -7.14
N ALA A 161 -15.46 14.18 -6.97
CA ALA A 161 -16.74 13.54 -6.69
C ALA A 161 -17.38 14.06 -5.40
N GLY A 162 -16.58 14.44 -4.40
CA GLY A 162 -17.08 15.04 -3.17
C GLY A 162 -17.76 16.40 -3.32
N GLN A 163 -17.51 17.10 -4.43
CA GLN A 163 -18.20 18.37 -4.73
C GLN A 163 -19.62 18.14 -5.26
N SER A 164 -19.94 16.94 -5.71
CA SER A 164 -21.25 16.58 -6.26
C SER A 164 -21.59 15.14 -5.88
N PRO A 165 -21.79 14.83 -4.58
CA PRO A 165 -21.93 13.46 -4.09
C PRO A 165 -23.15 12.72 -4.64
N ASP A 166 -24.20 13.47 -5.01
CA ASP A 166 -25.45 12.89 -5.56
C ASP A 166 -25.32 12.48 -7.04
N LEU A 167 -24.34 13.04 -7.76
CA LEU A 167 -24.19 12.81 -9.20
C LEU A 167 -23.16 11.74 -9.54
N VAL A 168 -22.15 11.55 -8.69
CA VAL A 168 -21.01 10.68 -8.99
C VAL A 168 -20.96 9.51 -8.02
N PRO A 169 -21.13 8.27 -8.48
CA PRO A 169 -21.02 7.11 -7.62
C PRO A 169 -19.55 6.91 -7.15
N LEU A 170 -19.36 6.84 -5.84
CA LEU A 170 -18.02 6.72 -5.23
C LEU A 170 -17.37 5.33 -5.47
N ALA A 171 -18.19 4.26 -5.49
CA ALA A 171 -17.70 2.90 -5.54
C ALA A 171 -16.82 2.56 -6.77
N PRO A 172 -17.14 2.95 -8.01
CA PRO A 172 -16.27 2.73 -9.16
C PRO A 172 -14.93 3.46 -9.06
N LEU A 173 -14.91 4.66 -8.49
CA LEU A 173 -13.69 5.45 -8.33
C LEU A 173 -12.75 4.79 -7.30
N VAL A 174 -13.31 4.32 -6.19
CA VAL A 174 -12.58 3.60 -5.15
C VAL A 174 -12.09 2.24 -5.64
N PHE A 175 -12.88 1.54 -6.46
CA PHE A 175 -12.42 0.34 -7.14
C PHE A 175 -11.21 0.61 -8.05
N GLY A 176 -11.27 1.67 -8.86
CA GLY A 176 -10.16 2.12 -9.72
C GLY A 176 -8.91 2.46 -8.92
N LEU A 177 -9.07 3.20 -7.81
CA LEU A 177 -7.99 3.50 -6.87
C LEU A 177 -7.36 2.21 -6.33
N GLY A 178 -8.17 1.25 -5.90
CA GLY A 178 -7.71 -0.06 -5.46
C GLY A 178 -6.92 -0.79 -6.55
N LEU A 179 -7.45 -0.82 -7.78
CA LEU A 179 -6.79 -1.47 -8.92
C LEU A 179 -5.37 -0.91 -9.14
N PHE A 180 -5.23 0.41 -9.20
CA PHE A 180 -3.93 1.04 -9.42
C PHE A 180 -3.00 0.89 -8.22
N ASN A 181 -3.51 0.92 -7.00
CA ASN A 181 -2.74 0.62 -5.79
C ASN A 181 -2.21 -0.82 -5.80
N GLY A 182 -3.02 -1.80 -6.24
CA GLY A 182 -2.59 -3.18 -6.40
C GLY A 182 -1.49 -3.35 -7.45
N MET A 183 -1.63 -2.67 -8.60
CA MET A 183 -0.61 -2.65 -9.65
C MET A 183 0.71 -2.09 -9.14
N PHE A 184 0.66 -0.94 -8.48
CA PHE A 184 1.82 -0.30 -7.85
C PHE A 184 2.48 -1.22 -6.82
N ALA A 185 1.72 -1.82 -5.91
CA ALA A 185 2.25 -2.61 -4.79
C ALA A 185 3.05 -3.82 -5.28
N VAL A 186 2.50 -4.63 -6.19
CA VAL A 186 3.20 -5.81 -6.73
C VAL A 186 4.44 -5.40 -7.53
N ALA A 187 4.32 -4.37 -8.37
CA ALA A 187 5.44 -3.91 -9.17
C ALA A 187 6.56 -3.31 -8.30
N ALA A 188 6.22 -2.61 -7.20
CA ALA A 188 7.17 -2.10 -6.22
C ALA A 188 7.90 -3.23 -5.49
N ILE A 189 7.17 -4.25 -5.00
CA ILE A 189 7.76 -5.43 -4.35
C ILE A 189 8.68 -6.17 -5.31
N GLY A 190 8.26 -6.40 -6.56
CA GLY A 190 9.11 -7.02 -7.58
C GLY A 190 10.39 -6.22 -7.86
N SER A 191 10.28 -4.89 -7.90
CA SER A 191 11.44 -4.00 -8.04
C SER A 191 12.36 -4.04 -6.82
N MET A 192 11.80 -4.12 -5.59
CA MET A 192 12.56 -4.32 -4.35
C MET A 192 13.39 -5.59 -4.40
N MET A 193 12.77 -6.71 -4.77
CA MET A 193 13.46 -8.00 -4.86
C MET A 193 14.56 -7.97 -5.92
N SER A 194 14.30 -7.40 -7.09
CA SER A 194 15.28 -7.24 -8.16
C SER A 194 16.48 -6.40 -7.69
N LEU A 195 16.24 -5.24 -7.08
CA LEU A 195 17.29 -4.35 -6.58
C LEU A 195 18.08 -4.96 -5.41
N ALA A 196 17.42 -5.75 -4.55
CA ALA A 196 18.08 -6.40 -3.44
C ALA A 196 19.09 -7.46 -3.90
N ASN A 197 18.80 -8.14 -5.02
CA ASN A 197 19.61 -9.23 -5.55
C ASN A 197 20.71 -8.79 -6.53
N GLN A 198 20.70 -7.52 -6.99
CA GLN A 198 21.67 -7.02 -7.99
C GLN A 198 23.12 -6.97 -7.49
N ASN A 199 23.34 -6.78 -6.22
CA ASN A 199 24.70 -6.75 -5.66
C ASN A 199 24.94 -8.04 -4.89
N ASN A 200 25.94 -8.81 -5.30
CA ASN A 200 26.39 -10.05 -4.66
C ASN A 200 27.06 -9.85 -3.27
N ASP A 201 26.67 -8.81 -2.53
CA ASP A 201 27.29 -8.40 -1.26
C ASP A 201 26.67 -9.03 -0.01
N ASN A 202 25.86 -10.09 -0.15
CA ASN A 202 25.14 -10.78 0.93
C ASN A 202 24.30 -9.87 1.87
N ARG A 203 23.92 -8.66 1.42
CA ARG A 203 23.17 -7.67 2.22
C ARG A 203 21.71 -7.54 1.82
N THR A 204 21.17 -8.50 1.10
CA THR A 204 19.76 -8.53 0.66
C THR A 204 18.80 -8.34 1.85
N GLY A 205 19.04 -9.05 2.96
CA GLY A 205 18.22 -8.95 4.16
C GLY A 205 18.22 -7.54 4.78
N THR A 206 19.39 -6.87 4.82
CA THR A 206 19.48 -5.49 5.36
C THR A 206 18.76 -4.49 4.47
N ARG A 207 18.81 -4.64 3.14
CA ARG A 207 18.04 -3.79 2.21
C ARG A 207 16.53 -3.99 2.36
N MET A 208 16.09 -5.23 2.41
CA MET A 208 14.67 -5.55 2.64
C MET A 208 14.19 -5.03 4.00
N GLY A 209 15.02 -5.16 5.04
CA GLY A 209 14.73 -4.59 6.35
C GLY A 209 14.62 -3.06 6.36
N LEU A 210 15.49 -2.35 5.63
CA LEU A 210 15.42 -0.90 5.49
C LEU A 210 14.11 -0.46 4.80
N TRP A 211 13.72 -1.14 3.72
CA TRP A 211 12.48 -0.81 3.01
C TRP A 211 11.25 -1.18 3.83
N GLY A 212 11.26 -2.32 4.54
CA GLY A 212 10.21 -2.66 5.50
C GLY A 212 10.07 -1.65 6.63
N ALA A 213 11.19 -1.14 7.17
CA ALA A 213 11.18 -0.08 8.16
C ALA A 213 10.61 1.24 7.60
N ALA A 214 11.01 1.63 6.38
CA ALA A 214 10.45 2.80 5.70
C ALA A 214 8.93 2.68 5.51
N GLN A 215 8.45 1.50 5.14
CA GLN A 215 7.02 1.21 4.99
C GLN A 215 6.28 1.27 6.33
N ALA A 216 6.84 0.70 7.40
CA ALA A 216 6.23 0.72 8.73
C ALA A 216 6.14 2.15 9.30
N ILE A 217 7.19 2.96 9.12
CA ILE A 217 7.19 4.37 9.54
C ILE A 217 6.14 5.14 8.71
N ALA A 218 6.09 4.91 7.39
CA ALA A 218 5.12 5.53 6.51
C ALA A 218 3.68 5.18 6.87
N ALA A 219 3.42 3.95 7.34
CA ALA A 219 2.10 3.52 7.78
C ALA A 219 1.61 4.31 9.01
N GLY A 220 2.43 4.39 10.04
CA GLY A 220 2.09 5.15 11.26
C GLY A 220 1.98 6.65 10.99
N PHE A 221 2.97 7.21 10.28
CA PHE A 221 3.00 8.64 9.98
C PHE A 221 1.92 9.05 8.99
N GLY A 222 1.70 8.27 7.93
CA GLY A 222 0.74 8.59 6.87
C GLY A 222 -0.69 8.67 7.40
N GLY A 223 -1.13 7.66 8.16
CA GLY A 223 -2.46 7.67 8.75
C GLY A 223 -2.72 8.88 9.66
N LEU A 224 -1.78 9.18 10.54
CA LEU A 224 -1.86 10.36 11.41
C LEU A 224 -1.86 11.66 10.60
N LEU A 225 -0.98 11.78 9.60
CA LEU A 225 -0.88 12.99 8.78
C LEU A 225 -2.18 13.27 8.03
N GLY A 226 -2.82 12.23 7.44
CA GLY A 226 -4.09 12.37 6.73
C GLY A 226 -5.19 12.93 7.62
N THR A 227 -5.38 12.33 8.80
CA THR A 227 -6.43 12.76 9.75
C THR A 227 -6.15 14.15 10.31
N ILE A 228 -4.90 14.46 10.71
CA ILE A 228 -4.52 15.79 11.20
C ILE A 228 -4.75 16.86 10.14
N LEU A 229 -4.39 16.61 8.88
CA LEU A 229 -4.61 17.59 7.81
C LEU A 229 -6.11 17.87 7.59
N VAL A 230 -6.96 16.85 7.60
CA VAL A 230 -8.41 17.03 7.52
C VAL A 230 -8.92 17.87 8.69
N ASP A 231 -8.49 17.56 9.93
CA ASP A 231 -8.94 18.29 11.11
C ASP A 231 -8.48 19.74 11.10
N VAL A 232 -7.24 20.02 10.73
CA VAL A 232 -6.69 21.39 10.62
C VAL A 232 -7.46 22.18 9.55
N LEU A 233 -7.75 21.61 8.38
CA LEU A 233 -8.52 22.29 7.35
C LEU A 233 -9.96 22.59 7.81
N ARG A 234 -10.56 21.70 8.58
CA ARG A 234 -11.88 21.93 9.18
C ARG A 234 -11.88 23.04 10.25
N LEU A 235 -10.78 23.17 11.02
CA LEU A 235 -10.63 24.24 12.01
C LEU A 235 -10.54 25.64 11.38
N ILE A 236 -10.17 25.75 10.10
CA ILE A 236 -10.12 26.99 9.33
C ILE A 236 -11.30 27.15 8.38
N ASP A 237 -12.47 26.60 8.77
CA ASP A 237 -13.78 26.72 8.11
C ASP A 237 -13.91 26.13 6.70
N PHE A 238 -13.03 25.20 6.31
CA PHE A 238 -13.26 24.42 5.08
C PHE A 238 -14.50 23.52 5.24
N SER A 239 -15.30 23.42 4.17
CA SER A 239 -16.37 22.43 4.14
C SER A 239 -15.81 21.01 4.28
N HIS A 240 -16.63 20.03 4.68
CA HIS A 240 -16.18 18.65 4.77
C HIS A 240 -15.62 18.13 3.43
N ALA A 241 -16.33 18.40 2.33
CA ALA A 241 -15.91 17.98 1.00
C ALA A 241 -14.56 18.61 0.59
N ASP A 242 -14.37 19.91 0.88
CA ASP A 242 -13.13 20.62 0.55
C ASP A 242 -11.95 20.15 1.40
N ALA A 243 -12.16 19.92 2.71
CA ALA A 243 -11.13 19.45 3.60
C ALA A 243 -10.59 18.07 3.18
N TYR A 244 -11.47 17.09 2.99
CA TYR A 244 -11.09 15.77 2.51
C TYR A 244 -10.53 15.82 1.08
N GLY A 245 -11.16 16.58 0.19
CA GLY A 245 -10.72 16.74 -1.19
C GLY A 245 -9.31 17.31 -1.29
N SER A 246 -8.98 18.33 -0.46
CA SER A 246 -7.62 18.91 -0.40
C SER A 246 -6.58 17.89 0.04
N VAL A 247 -6.90 17.01 0.99
CA VAL A 247 -6.00 15.95 1.43
C VAL A 247 -5.82 14.89 0.34
N PHE A 248 -6.87 14.49 -0.37
CA PHE A 248 -6.74 13.59 -1.52
C PHE A 248 -5.91 14.19 -2.66
N ILE A 249 -5.99 15.50 -2.91
CA ILE A 249 -5.13 16.18 -3.88
C ILE A 249 -3.67 16.18 -3.41
N PHE A 250 -3.42 16.39 -2.13
CA PHE A 250 -2.08 16.29 -1.55
C PHE A 250 -1.49 14.87 -1.70
N GLU A 251 -2.28 13.82 -1.42
CA GLU A 251 -1.90 12.43 -1.65
C GLU A 251 -1.62 12.14 -3.12
N ALA A 252 -2.45 12.66 -4.03
CA ALA A 252 -2.22 12.56 -5.47
C ALA A 252 -0.87 13.16 -5.87
N ALA A 253 -0.50 14.31 -5.30
CA ALA A 253 0.82 14.92 -5.51
C ALA A 253 1.96 14.03 -4.97
N LEU A 254 1.79 13.40 -3.81
CA LEU A 254 2.76 12.44 -3.28
C LEU A 254 2.95 11.23 -4.20
N PHE A 255 1.87 10.66 -4.76
CA PHE A 255 1.96 9.58 -5.75
C PHE A 255 2.65 10.02 -7.03
N ALA A 256 2.38 11.23 -7.54
CA ALA A 256 3.05 11.78 -8.72
C ALA A 256 4.56 11.99 -8.49
N LEU A 257 4.94 12.49 -7.31
CA LEU A 257 6.35 12.62 -6.90
C LEU A 257 7.00 11.24 -6.79
N ALA A 258 6.33 10.26 -6.16
CA ALA A 258 6.80 8.90 -6.04
C ALA A 258 7.03 8.26 -7.41
N ALA A 259 6.10 8.42 -8.37
CA ALA A 259 6.24 7.95 -9.74
C ALA A 259 7.49 8.52 -10.43
N SER A 260 7.74 9.82 -10.23
CA SER A 260 8.91 10.52 -10.81
C SER A 260 10.24 10.01 -10.25
N ILE A 261 10.28 9.67 -8.96
CA ILE A 261 11.48 9.11 -8.30
C ILE A 261 11.69 7.66 -8.73
N ALA A 262 10.62 6.86 -8.81
CA ALA A 262 10.67 5.46 -9.19
C ALA A 262 11.27 5.26 -10.57
N THR A 263 10.85 6.05 -11.57
CA THR A 263 11.35 5.96 -12.94
C THR A 263 12.86 6.17 -13.01
N LYS A 264 13.39 7.18 -12.30
CA LYS A 264 14.82 7.47 -12.25
C LYS A 264 15.64 6.40 -11.52
N SER A 265 15.06 5.79 -10.47
CA SER A 265 15.75 4.78 -9.64
C SER A 265 15.86 3.44 -10.35
N ILE A 266 14.78 3.00 -11.02
CA ILE A 266 14.71 1.68 -11.65
C ILE A 266 15.42 1.69 -13.01
N THR A 267 15.44 2.81 -13.75
CA THR A 267 16.15 2.91 -15.04
C THR A 267 17.66 2.82 -14.88
N ASN A 268 18.22 3.43 -13.85
CA ASN A 268 19.66 3.36 -13.57
C ASN A 268 20.11 1.94 -13.19
N ALA A 269 19.23 1.11 -12.64
CA ALA A 269 19.50 -0.29 -12.37
C ALA A 269 19.70 -1.11 -13.65
N TYR A 270 18.87 -0.87 -14.65
CA TYR A 270 18.91 -1.61 -15.92
C TYR A 270 20.14 -1.25 -16.76
N ASN A 271 20.54 0.02 -16.79
CA ASN A 271 21.71 0.48 -17.56
C ASN A 271 23.04 0.02 -16.93
N GLY A 272 23.11 -0.13 -15.60
CA GLY A 272 24.29 -0.67 -14.90
C GLY A 272 24.57 -2.14 -15.23
N THR A 273 23.53 -2.92 -15.46
CA THR A 273 23.67 -4.36 -15.78
C THR A 273 24.12 -4.58 -17.23
N THR A 274 23.74 -3.69 -18.14
CA THR A 274 24.09 -3.80 -19.57
C THR A 274 25.55 -3.40 -19.82
N GLN A 275 26.14 -2.55 -18.99
CA GLN A 275 27.56 -2.18 -19.09
C GLN A 275 28.50 -3.26 -18.55
N MET A 276 28.09 -4.10 -17.59
CA MET A 276 28.92 -5.19 -17.06
C MET A 276 28.92 -6.46 -17.92
N VAL A 277 28.04 -6.57 -18.90
CA VAL A 277 27.95 -7.73 -19.82
C VAL A 277 28.68 -7.42 -21.16
N GLY A 278 29.16 -6.21 -21.34
CA GLY A 278 29.85 -5.73 -22.57
C GLY A 278 31.37 -5.59 -22.43
N GLU A 279 31.96 -5.97 -21.30
CA GLU A 279 33.41 -6.14 -21.09
C GLU A 279 33.74 -7.63 -20.89
#